data_173fac726a3c16481ea6abced99671ec
#
_entry.id   173fac726a3c16481ea6abced99671ec
#
_cell.length_a   1.000
_cell.length_b   1.000
_cell.length_c   1.000
_cell.angle_alpha   90.00
_cell.angle_beta   90.00
_cell.angle_gamma   90.00
#
_symmetry.space_group_name_H-M   'P 1'
#
loop_
_entity.id
_entity.type
_entity.pdbx_description
1 polymer ?
#
loop_
_entity_poly.entity_id
_entity_poly.type
_entity_poly.pdbx_seq_one_letter_code
_entity_poly.pdbx_strand_id
1 'polypeptide(L)'
;MGNITNPSFLKQQQDFTTELRGKGRSEATVIAYAKDIEQLVNFFSSRGLTQLSNTTIEDLESYKRHLQDNNYTPKSISRKINSTRTFYRYLLENSVIKDNPAEKLAHPKFETKPPRVLSEMEYRALRDVSRIDVRLYSIVEVLLQTGIRIGELSLLTLEDVRNTKDGIDYLYIKSSGSHPARKVPLNKSAKKAIEEYIALRPETEDETLYVTKNGRPLLVRNIKIGRAHV
;
A
#
# COMPACT_ATOMS: atom_id res chain seq x y z
N MET A 1 4.44 -19.67 -5.50
CA MET A 1 4.79 -18.62 -6.48
C MET A 1 5.09 -19.34 -7.78
N GLY A 2 4.28 -19.13 -8.82
CA GLY A 2 4.57 -19.68 -10.13
C GLY A 2 5.73 -18.87 -10.73
N ASN A 3 6.83 -19.52 -11.03
CA ASN A 3 7.90 -18.85 -11.74
C ASN A 3 7.48 -18.63 -13.19
N ILE A 4 7.79 -17.45 -13.74
CA ILE A 4 7.63 -17.20 -15.18
C ILE A 4 8.54 -18.17 -15.92
N THR A 5 7.96 -19.06 -16.73
CA THR A 5 8.70 -20.10 -17.44
C THR A 5 9.33 -19.60 -18.74
N ASN A 6 8.77 -18.54 -19.34
CA ASN A 6 9.29 -17.95 -20.57
C ASN A 6 10.38 -16.91 -20.25
N PRO A 7 11.66 -17.13 -20.66
CA PRO A 7 12.77 -16.22 -20.33
C PRO A 7 12.58 -14.80 -20.88
N SER A 8 11.93 -14.66 -22.05
CA SER A 8 11.65 -13.35 -22.64
C SER A 8 10.66 -12.57 -21.79
N PHE A 9 9.60 -13.22 -21.30
CA PHE A 9 8.60 -12.59 -20.42
C PHE A 9 9.20 -12.19 -19.07
N LEU A 10 10.07 -13.06 -18.51
CA LEU A 10 10.77 -12.77 -17.28
C LEU A 10 11.66 -11.52 -17.41
N LYS A 11 12.43 -11.43 -18.49
CA LYS A 11 13.27 -10.26 -18.76
C LYS A 11 12.43 -9.00 -18.85
N GLN A 12 11.34 -8.99 -19.64
CA GLN A 12 10.48 -7.82 -19.79
C GLN A 12 9.84 -7.39 -18.46
N GLN A 13 9.43 -8.33 -17.62
CA GLN A 13 8.90 -8.02 -16.29
C GLN A 13 9.97 -7.42 -15.37
N GLN A 14 11.20 -7.93 -15.40
CA GLN A 14 12.31 -7.40 -14.59
C GLN A 14 12.69 -5.99 -15.03
N ASP A 15 12.84 -5.77 -16.32
CA ASP A 15 13.17 -4.46 -16.90
C ASP A 15 12.08 -3.44 -16.56
N PHE A 16 10.80 -3.82 -16.69
CA PHE A 16 9.66 -2.99 -16.29
C PHE A 16 9.69 -2.61 -14.80
N THR A 17 10.00 -3.57 -13.92
CA THR A 17 10.08 -3.26 -12.48
C THR A 17 11.25 -2.35 -12.15
N THR A 18 12.36 -2.46 -12.85
CA THR A 18 13.52 -1.58 -12.74
C THR A 18 13.15 -0.15 -13.17
N GLU A 19 12.44 -0.01 -14.28
CA GLU A 19 11.96 1.30 -14.74
C GLU A 19 10.97 1.94 -13.76
N LEU A 20 10.06 1.16 -13.18
CA LEU A 20 9.13 1.68 -12.16
C LEU A 20 9.88 2.24 -10.95
N ARG A 21 10.95 1.59 -10.51
CA ARG A 21 11.83 2.11 -9.44
C ARG A 21 12.54 3.39 -9.87
N GLY A 22 13.09 3.42 -11.09
CA GLY A 22 13.70 4.61 -11.66
C GLY A 22 12.75 5.80 -11.76
N LYS A 23 11.46 5.56 -12.03
CA LYS A 23 10.39 6.57 -12.02
C LYS A 23 9.89 6.93 -10.60
N GLY A 24 10.55 6.48 -9.54
CA GLY A 24 10.24 6.82 -8.14
C GLY A 24 8.95 6.19 -7.60
N ARG A 25 8.48 5.08 -8.17
CA ARG A 25 7.30 4.35 -7.63
C ARG A 25 7.65 3.69 -6.31
N SER A 26 6.70 3.67 -5.38
CA SER A 26 6.89 3.00 -4.09
C SER A 26 7.16 1.50 -4.30
N GLU A 27 8.02 0.90 -3.45
CA GLU A 27 8.34 -0.53 -3.55
C GLU A 27 7.08 -1.41 -3.45
N ALA A 28 6.10 -1.02 -2.64
CA ALA A 28 4.80 -1.71 -2.57
C ALA A 28 4.06 -1.72 -3.92
N THR A 29 4.13 -0.61 -4.68
CA THR A 29 3.56 -0.52 -6.04
C THR A 29 4.34 -1.40 -7.01
N VAL A 30 5.67 -1.37 -6.94
CA VAL A 30 6.54 -2.19 -7.81
C VAL A 30 6.25 -3.68 -7.59
N ILE A 31 6.22 -4.14 -6.33
CA ILE A 31 5.90 -5.54 -5.99
C ILE A 31 4.49 -5.92 -6.46
N ALA A 32 3.50 -5.05 -6.27
CA ALA A 32 2.14 -5.33 -6.70
C ALA A 32 2.04 -5.46 -8.23
N TYR A 33 2.69 -4.56 -8.98
CA TYR A 33 2.71 -4.60 -10.44
C TYR A 33 3.50 -5.81 -10.96
N ALA A 34 4.65 -6.12 -10.34
CA ALA A 34 5.43 -7.31 -10.68
C ALA A 34 4.58 -8.59 -10.60
N LYS A 35 3.82 -8.75 -9.51
CA LYS A 35 2.92 -9.91 -9.32
C LYS A 35 1.75 -9.91 -10.31
N ASP A 36 1.21 -8.75 -10.65
CA ASP A 36 0.12 -8.68 -11.63
C ASP A 36 0.61 -9.07 -13.02
N ILE A 37 1.80 -8.62 -13.42
CA ILE A 37 2.39 -8.96 -14.71
C ILE A 37 2.85 -10.42 -14.74
N GLU A 38 3.41 -10.94 -13.65
CA GLU A 38 3.71 -12.38 -13.51
C GLU A 38 2.46 -13.23 -13.80
N GLN A 39 1.33 -12.88 -13.22
CA GLN A 39 0.08 -13.60 -13.45
C GLN A 39 -0.40 -13.49 -14.91
N LEU A 40 -0.30 -12.31 -15.51
CA LEU A 40 -0.65 -12.07 -16.92
C LEU A 40 0.20 -12.93 -17.85
N VAL A 41 1.52 -12.89 -17.71
CA VAL A 41 2.43 -13.61 -18.62
C VAL A 41 2.37 -15.13 -18.43
N ASN A 42 2.10 -15.61 -17.22
CA ASN A 42 1.84 -17.03 -16.97
C ASN A 42 0.52 -17.49 -17.62
N PHE A 43 -0.53 -16.68 -17.59
CA PHE A 43 -1.75 -16.95 -18.34
C PHE A 43 -1.49 -17.04 -19.84
N PHE A 44 -0.72 -16.12 -20.39
CA PHE A 44 -0.35 -16.15 -21.80
C PHE A 44 0.48 -17.38 -22.17
N SER A 45 1.49 -17.72 -21.34
CA SER A 45 2.31 -18.91 -21.53
C SER A 45 1.46 -20.19 -21.53
N SER A 46 0.46 -20.30 -20.66
CA SER A 46 -0.45 -21.45 -20.60
C SER A 46 -1.34 -21.59 -21.85
N ARG A 47 -1.45 -20.52 -22.64
CA ARG A 47 -2.19 -20.48 -23.91
C ARG A 47 -1.27 -20.57 -25.14
N GLY A 48 0.01 -20.82 -24.94
CA GLY A 48 0.96 -20.97 -26.04
C GLY A 48 1.48 -19.65 -26.61
N LEU A 49 1.17 -18.51 -26.00
CA LEU A 49 1.75 -17.23 -26.41
C LEU A 49 3.22 -17.19 -25.98
N THR A 50 4.11 -16.95 -26.92
CA THR A 50 5.57 -16.95 -26.70
C THR A 50 6.21 -15.57 -26.78
N GLN A 51 5.51 -14.59 -27.37
CA GLN A 51 5.99 -13.22 -27.57
C GLN A 51 4.91 -12.20 -27.25
N LEU A 52 5.27 -11.16 -26.49
CA LEU A 52 4.34 -10.07 -26.14
C LEU A 52 3.94 -9.20 -27.33
N SER A 53 4.78 -9.16 -28.37
CA SER A 53 4.47 -8.47 -29.64
C SER A 53 3.27 -9.05 -30.39
N ASN A 54 2.92 -10.29 -30.09
CA ASN A 54 1.81 -11.00 -30.75
C ASN A 54 0.51 -10.93 -29.93
N THR A 55 0.51 -10.22 -28.80
CA THR A 55 -0.69 -10.09 -27.96
C THR A 55 -1.73 -9.22 -28.64
N THR A 56 -2.94 -9.72 -28.68
CA THR A 56 -4.11 -9.02 -29.22
C THR A 56 -4.99 -8.48 -28.09
N ILE A 57 -5.98 -7.64 -28.44
CA ILE A 57 -6.99 -7.21 -27.47
C ILE A 57 -7.85 -8.38 -27.00
N GLU A 58 -8.10 -9.37 -27.86
CA GLU A 58 -8.85 -10.59 -27.55
C GLU A 58 -8.15 -11.43 -26.48
N ASP A 59 -6.82 -11.50 -26.50
CA ASP A 59 -6.01 -12.17 -25.47
C ASP A 59 -6.16 -11.48 -24.11
N LEU A 60 -6.12 -10.15 -24.09
CA LEU A 60 -6.30 -9.35 -22.88
C LEU A 60 -7.73 -9.44 -22.33
N GLU A 61 -8.74 -9.41 -23.19
CA GLU A 61 -10.13 -9.63 -22.78
C GLU A 61 -10.34 -11.07 -22.27
N SER A 62 -9.65 -12.04 -22.86
CA SER A 62 -9.65 -13.42 -22.37
C SER A 62 -9.00 -13.53 -20.97
N TYR A 63 -7.90 -12.82 -20.74
CA TYR A 63 -7.31 -12.73 -19.40
C TYR A 63 -8.27 -12.08 -18.40
N LYS A 64 -8.95 -11.01 -18.77
CA LYS A 64 -9.95 -10.37 -17.91
C LYS A 64 -11.10 -11.34 -17.56
N ARG A 65 -11.61 -12.12 -18.52
CA ARG A 65 -12.61 -13.18 -18.27
C ARG A 65 -12.06 -14.24 -17.33
N HIS A 66 -10.83 -14.72 -17.55
CA HIS A 66 -10.17 -15.66 -16.65
C HIS A 66 -10.10 -15.16 -15.20
N LEU A 67 -9.85 -13.87 -14.98
CA LEU A 67 -9.88 -13.29 -13.65
C LEU A 67 -11.29 -13.29 -13.04
N GLN A 68 -12.32 -13.02 -13.84
CA GLN A 68 -13.72 -13.07 -13.41
C GLN A 68 -14.13 -14.50 -13.01
N ASP A 69 -13.81 -15.47 -13.84
CA ASP A 69 -14.10 -16.90 -13.62
C ASP A 69 -13.40 -17.44 -12.35
N ASN A 70 -12.23 -16.88 -12.00
CA ASN A 70 -11.51 -17.19 -10.77
C ASN A 70 -11.94 -16.31 -9.57
N ASN A 71 -13.14 -15.71 -9.61
CA ASN A 71 -13.75 -14.95 -8.52
C ASN A 71 -12.95 -13.74 -8.02
N TYR A 72 -12.11 -13.12 -8.86
CA TYR A 72 -11.48 -11.86 -8.51
C TYR A 72 -12.53 -10.74 -8.42
N THR A 73 -12.45 -9.92 -7.37
CA THR A 73 -13.37 -8.78 -7.25
C THR A 73 -13.15 -7.77 -8.39
N PRO A 74 -14.20 -7.06 -8.83
CA PRO A 74 -14.09 -6.03 -9.88
C PRO A 74 -13.01 -4.99 -9.57
N LYS A 75 -12.83 -4.62 -8.30
CA LYS A 75 -11.77 -3.71 -7.85
C LYS A 75 -10.37 -4.30 -8.06
N SER A 76 -10.19 -5.59 -7.79
CA SER A 76 -8.92 -6.29 -8.04
C SER A 76 -8.63 -6.41 -9.53
N ILE A 77 -9.64 -6.71 -10.34
CA ILE A 77 -9.52 -6.76 -11.80
C ILE A 77 -9.16 -5.38 -12.35
N SER A 78 -9.82 -4.32 -11.89
CA SER A 78 -9.51 -2.94 -12.29
C SER A 78 -8.06 -2.55 -11.99
N ARG A 79 -7.51 -2.94 -10.81
CA ARG A 79 -6.10 -2.73 -10.49
C ARG A 79 -5.17 -3.50 -11.44
N LYS A 80 -5.49 -4.76 -11.75
CA LYS A 80 -4.71 -5.60 -12.69
C LYS A 80 -4.73 -5.05 -14.12
N ILE A 81 -5.84 -4.47 -14.56
CA ILE A 81 -5.92 -3.76 -15.83
C ILE A 81 -5.02 -2.52 -15.83
N ASN A 82 -4.96 -1.77 -14.72
CA ASN A 82 -4.06 -0.62 -14.62
C ASN A 82 -2.57 -1.03 -14.71
N SER A 83 -2.16 -2.10 -14.03
CA SER A 83 -0.80 -2.62 -14.14
C SER A 83 -0.50 -3.14 -15.54
N THR A 84 -1.45 -3.84 -16.18
CA THR A 84 -1.35 -4.30 -17.58
C THR A 84 -1.19 -3.12 -18.55
N ARG A 85 -2.03 -2.09 -18.46
CA ARG A 85 -1.92 -0.89 -19.30
C ARG A 85 -0.58 -0.17 -19.12
N THR A 86 -0.09 -0.09 -17.87
CA THR A 86 1.21 0.53 -17.58
C THR A 86 2.35 -0.30 -18.18
N PHE A 87 2.26 -1.62 -18.10
CA PHE A 87 3.24 -2.53 -18.70
C PHE A 87 3.27 -2.44 -20.21
N TYR A 88 2.12 -2.47 -20.89
CA TYR A 88 2.05 -2.35 -22.35
C TYR A 88 2.50 -0.98 -22.85
N ARG A 89 2.27 0.09 -22.09
CA ARG A 89 2.83 1.40 -22.41
C ARG A 89 4.36 1.37 -22.33
N TYR A 90 4.92 0.76 -21.29
CA TYR A 90 6.36 0.53 -21.17
C TYR A 90 6.92 -0.25 -22.35
N LEU A 91 6.27 -1.34 -22.77
CA LEU A 91 6.70 -2.13 -23.93
C LEU A 91 6.69 -1.31 -25.24
N LEU A 92 5.72 -0.46 -25.42
CA LEU A 92 5.63 0.45 -26.57
C LEU A 92 6.73 1.51 -26.52
N GLU A 93 6.94 2.18 -25.38
CA GLU A 93 7.98 3.19 -25.17
C GLU A 93 9.38 2.63 -25.41
N ASN A 94 9.61 1.35 -25.13
CA ASN A 94 10.88 0.65 -25.34
C ASN A 94 10.95 -0.12 -26.68
N SER A 95 10.02 0.12 -27.59
CA SER A 95 9.98 -0.49 -28.93
C SER A 95 9.94 -2.03 -28.94
N VAL A 96 9.47 -2.65 -27.86
CA VAL A 96 9.26 -4.10 -27.76
C VAL A 96 8.03 -4.54 -28.55
N ILE A 97 7.04 -3.65 -28.61
CA ILE A 97 5.81 -3.79 -29.40
C ILE A 97 5.62 -2.58 -30.30
N LYS A 98 4.88 -2.72 -31.40
CA LYS A 98 4.57 -1.62 -32.33
C LYS A 98 3.27 -0.92 -31.98
N ASP A 99 2.29 -1.67 -31.45
CA ASP A 99 0.97 -1.19 -31.09
C ASP A 99 0.64 -1.61 -29.66
N ASN A 100 -0.19 -0.82 -28.96
CA ASN A 100 -0.59 -1.09 -27.59
C ASN A 100 -2.03 -1.63 -27.50
N PRO A 101 -2.24 -2.95 -27.47
CA PRO A 101 -3.59 -3.51 -27.39
C PRO A 101 -4.29 -3.21 -26.05
N ALA A 102 -3.53 -2.92 -24.99
CA ALA A 102 -4.10 -2.69 -23.65
C ALA A 102 -4.81 -1.34 -23.51
N GLU A 103 -4.64 -0.40 -24.43
CA GLU A 103 -5.38 0.88 -24.39
C GLU A 103 -6.88 0.69 -24.47
N LYS A 104 -7.32 -0.27 -25.28
CA LYS A 104 -8.73 -0.59 -25.49
C LYS A 104 -9.36 -1.47 -24.41
N LEU A 105 -8.55 -2.03 -23.49
CA LEU A 105 -9.01 -2.94 -22.44
C LEU A 105 -9.86 -2.18 -21.41
N ALA A 106 -11.16 -2.37 -21.42
CA ALA A 106 -12.09 -1.65 -20.54
C ALA A 106 -12.08 -2.19 -19.10
N HIS A 107 -12.18 -1.28 -18.13
CA HIS A 107 -12.38 -1.64 -16.73
C HIS A 107 -13.75 -2.29 -16.50
N PRO A 108 -13.87 -3.26 -15.57
CA PRO A 108 -15.17 -3.74 -15.14
C PRO A 108 -15.94 -2.59 -14.46
N LYS A 109 -17.23 -2.52 -14.74
CA LYS A 109 -18.12 -1.61 -14.02
C LYS A 109 -18.35 -2.14 -12.62
N PHE A 110 -18.21 -1.31 -11.60
CA PHE A 110 -18.57 -1.63 -10.21
C PHE A 110 -18.93 -0.37 -9.45
N GLU A 111 -19.85 -0.53 -8.54
CA GLU A 111 -20.20 0.54 -7.60
C GLU A 111 -19.15 0.64 -6.50
N THR A 112 -18.68 1.83 -6.25
CA THR A 112 -17.80 2.11 -5.12
C THR A 112 -18.66 2.47 -3.92
N LYS A 113 -18.83 1.53 -2.99
CA LYS A 113 -19.49 1.86 -1.72
C LYS A 113 -18.61 2.83 -0.93
N PRO A 114 -19.18 3.85 -0.29
CA PRO A 114 -18.44 4.73 0.60
C PRO A 114 -17.76 3.92 1.70
N PRO A 115 -16.60 4.36 2.20
CA PRO A 115 -15.96 3.68 3.32
C PRO A 115 -16.87 3.71 4.55
N ARG A 116 -16.86 2.63 5.33
CA ARG A 116 -17.58 2.58 6.60
C ARG A 116 -16.98 3.61 7.56
N VAL A 117 -17.82 4.50 8.07
CA VAL A 117 -17.47 5.42 9.14
C VAL A 117 -17.91 4.80 10.47
N LEU A 118 -17.08 4.90 11.50
CA LEU A 118 -17.44 4.44 12.85
C LEU A 118 -18.57 5.32 13.40
N SER A 119 -19.57 4.69 14.01
CA SER A 119 -20.56 5.43 14.81
C SER A 119 -19.90 6.02 16.07
N GLU A 120 -20.55 6.97 16.71
CA GLU A 120 -20.04 7.57 17.95
C GLU A 120 -19.82 6.52 19.06
N MET A 121 -20.71 5.54 19.16
CA MET A 121 -20.57 4.44 20.13
C MET A 121 -19.37 3.56 19.80
N GLU A 122 -19.19 3.18 18.54
CA GLU A 122 -18.03 2.38 18.09
C GLU A 122 -16.70 3.13 18.30
N TYR A 123 -16.71 4.45 18.04
CA TYR A 123 -15.57 5.31 18.29
C TYR A 123 -15.19 5.32 19.77
N ARG A 124 -16.16 5.51 20.68
CA ARG A 124 -15.93 5.47 22.13
C ARG A 124 -15.47 4.09 22.58
N ALA A 125 -16.14 3.02 22.16
CA ALA A 125 -15.77 1.65 22.49
C ALA A 125 -14.34 1.32 22.07
N LEU A 126 -13.93 1.73 20.86
CA LEU A 126 -12.56 1.51 20.37
C LEU A 126 -11.52 2.20 21.27
N ARG A 127 -11.80 3.45 21.67
CA ARG A 127 -10.93 4.20 22.59
C ARG A 127 -10.82 3.52 23.96
N ASP A 128 -11.95 3.10 24.53
CA ASP A 128 -11.99 2.49 25.86
C ASP A 128 -11.27 1.15 25.90
N VAL A 129 -11.53 0.28 24.92
CA VAL A 129 -10.84 -1.02 24.80
C VAL A 129 -9.33 -0.83 24.57
N SER A 130 -8.90 0.20 23.85
CA SER A 130 -7.49 0.45 23.59
C SER A 130 -6.68 0.82 24.85
N ARG A 131 -7.32 1.26 25.94
CA ARG A 131 -6.66 1.64 27.21
C ARG A 131 -5.98 0.48 27.95
N ILE A 132 -6.22 -0.76 27.53
CA ILE A 132 -5.56 -1.95 28.07
C ILE A 132 -4.04 -1.91 27.85
N ASP A 133 -3.58 -1.28 26.77
CA ASP A 133 -2.16 -1.15 26.42
C ASP A 133 -1.88 0.31 26.04
N VAL A 134 -0.97 0.96 26.77
CA VAL A 134 -0.65 2.40 26.60
C VAL A 134 -0.18 2.71 25.19
N ARG A 135 0.60 1.83 24.56
CA ARG A 135 1.02 1.98 23.16
C ARG A 135 -0.17 1.90 22.22
N LEU A 136 -1.05 0.92 22.41
CA LEU A 136 -2.26 0.77 21.61
C LEU A 136 -3.16 1.99 21.74
N TYR A 137 -3.37 2.46 22.97
CA TYR A 137 -4.16 3.66 23.24
C TYR A 137 -3.57 4.89 22.54
N SER A 138 -2.26 5.10 22.63
CA SER A 138 -1.59 6.20 21.94
C SER A 138 -1.77 6.12 20.41
N ILE A 139 -1.60 4.94 19.83
CA ILE A 139 -1.81 4.71 18.38
C ILE A 139 -3.26 5.06 17.97
N VAL A 140 -4.23 4.56 18.73
CA VAL A 140 -5.67 4.78 18.43
C VAL A 140 -6.01 6.27 18.58
N GLU A 141 -5.59 6.93 19.67
CA GLU A 141 -5.83 8.37 19.86
C GLU A 141 -5.21 9.19 18.73
N VAL A 142 -3.95 8.94 18.39
CA VAL A 142 -3.29 9.68 17.30
C VAL A 142 -4.02 9.50 15.98
N LEU A 143 -4.38 8.27 15.60
CA LEU A 143 -5.08 8.03 14.33
C LEU A 143 -6.47 8.67 14.30
N LEU A 144 -7.22 8.57 15.40
CA LEU A 144 -8.58 9.11 15.49
C LEU A 144 -8.62 10.64 15.52
N GLN A 145 -7.67 11.26 16.23
CA GLN A 145 -7.64 12.71 16.43
C GLN A 145 -6.98 13.47 15.27
N THR A 146 -6.08 12.84 14.54
CA THR A 146 -5.28 13.51 13.50
C THR A 146 -5.63 13.11 12.08
N GLY A 147 -6.21 11.93 11.89
CA GLY A 147 -6.50 11.37 10.57
C GLY A 147 -5.26 11.06 9.72
N ILE A 148 -4.07 10.98 10.32
CA ILE A 148 -2.87 10.57 9.59
C ILE A 148 -3.00 9.12 9.12
N ARG A 149 -2.30 8.79 8.04
CA ARG A 149 -2.32 7.43 7.51
C ARG A 149 -1.51 6.49 8.42
N ILE A 150 -1.94 5.25 8.51
CA ILE A 150 -1.23 4.21 9.29
C ILE A 150 0.24 4.02 8.84
N GLY A 151 0.52 4.22 7.55
CA GLY A 151 1.89 4.21 7.04
C GLY A 151 2.71 5.40 7.50
N GLU A 152 2.11 6.59 7.60
CA GLU A 152 2.74 7.79 8.14
C GLU A 152 3.02 7.61 9.63
N LEU A 153 2.06 7.08 10.39
CA LEU A 153 2.23 6.80 11.82
C LEU A 153 3.39 5.82 12.08
N SER A 154 3.55 4.78 11.25
CA SER A 154 4.62 3.78 11.42
C SER A 154 6.03 4.32 11.16
N LEU A 155 6.14 5.46 10.48
CA LEU A 155 7.39 6.13 10.13
C LEU A 155 7.71 7.34 11.01
N LEU A 156 6.80 7.73 11.93
CA LEU A 156 7.06 8.82 12.87
C LEU A 156 8.28 8.50 13.75
N THR A 157 9.13 9.49 13.92
CA THR A 157 10.28 9.43 14.85
C THR A 157 10.00 10.25 16.11
N LEU A 158 10.82 10.08 17.13
CA LEU A 158 10.76 10.91 18.33
C LEU A 158 11.00 12.39 18.02
N GLU A 159 11.83 12.70 17.03
CA GLU A 159 12.08 14.06 16.56
C GLU A 159 10.83 14.67 15.92
N ASP A 160 10.07 13.87 15.15
CA ASP A 160 8.85 14.34 14.48
C ASP A 160 7.74 14.76 15.45
N VAL A 161 7.85 14.39 16.74
CA VAL A 161 6.88 14.74 17.80
C VAL A 161 7.42 15.71 18.85
N ARG A 162 8.74 15.72 19.13
CA ARG A 162 9.39 16.62 20.08
C ARG A 162 9.75 17.95 19.42
N ASN A 163 8.76 18.74 19.07
CA ASN A 163 8.96 19.88 18.17
C ASN A 163 8.84 21.26 18.82
N THR A 164 8.71 21.33 20.14
CA THR A 164 8.77 22.57 20.89
C THR A 164 9.57 22.43 22.19
N LYS A 165 10.06 23.57 22.75
CA LYS A 165 10.79 23.57 24.02
C LYS A 165 9.91 23.11 25.20
N ASP A 166 8.60 23.34 25.08
CA ASP A 166 7.61 23.09 26.13
C ASP A 166 6.80 21.79 25.91
N GLY A 167 7.16 20.97 24.93
CA GLY A 167 6.51 19.68 24.69
C GLY A 167 6.17 19.37 23.24
N ILE A 168 5.00 18.74 23.03
CA ILE A 168 4.55 18.24 21.73
C ILE A 168 3.34 19.06 21.27
N ASP A 169 3.42 19.83 20.19
CA ASP A 169 2.32 20.62 19.67
C ASP A 169 1.76 20.12 18.35
N TYR A 170 2.58 19.48 17.54
CA TYR A 170 2.17 18.93 16.26
C TYR A 170 2.97 17.67 15.92
N LEU A 171 2.49 16.92 14.95
CA LEU A 171 3.25 15.87 14.27
C LEU A 171 3.84 16.44 13.00
N TYR A 172 5.13 16.22 12.77
CA TYR A 172 5.74 16.50 11.48
C TYR A 172 5.66 15.26 10.60
N ILE A 173 4.85 15.31 9.57
CA ILE A 173 4.71 14.21 8.61
C ILE A 173 5.66 14.48 7.45
N LYS A 174 6.66 13.62 7.29
CA LYS A 174 7.63 13.71 6.20
C LYS A 174 6.97 13.47 4.85
N SER A 175 7.51 14.05 3.78
CA SER A 175 7.03 13.81 2.43
C SER A 175 7.17 12.32 2.05
N SER A 176 6.18 11.80 1.34
CA SER A 176 6.19 10.41 0.86
C SER A 176 5.50 10.29 -0.49
N GLY A 177 6.24 9.91 -1.52
CA GLY A 177 5.73 9.84 -2.89
C GLY A 177 5.17 11.18 -3.37
N SER A 178 3.90 11.21 -3.75
CA SER A 178 3.19 12.43 -4.20
C SER A 178 2.65 13.30 -3.05
N HIS A 179 2.84 12.90 -1.79
CA HIS A 179 2.33 13.64 -0.63
C HIS A 179 3.43 14.54 -0.05
N PRO A 180 3.21 15.88 -0.03
CA PRO A 180 4.18 16.80 0.56
C PRO A 180 4.25 16.64 2.08
N ALA A 181 5.37 17.06 2.65
CA ALA A 181 5.53 17.16 4.10
C ALA A 181 4.51 18.16 4.67
N ARG A 182 4.02 17.87 5.89
CA ARG A 182 3.05 18.72 6.56
C ARG A 182 3.13 18.61 8.07
N LYS A 183 2.69 19.68 8.75
CA LYS A 183 2.46 19.69 10.21
C LYS A 183 0.99 19.38 10.49
N VAL A 184 0.74 18.50 11.44
CA VAL A 184 -0.61 18.13 11.90
C VAL A 184 -0.74 18.51 13.36
N PRO A 185 -1.58 19.49 13.72
CA PRO A 185 -1.72 19.94 15.10
C PRO A 185 -2.30 18.81 15.98
N LEU A 186 -1.87 18.77 17.22
CA LEU A 186 -2.33 17.80 18.22
C LEU A 186 -3.28 18.47 19.22
N ASN A 187 -4.40 17.80 19.47
CA ASN A 187 -5.26 18.17 20.60
C ASN A 187 -4.71 17.59 21.92
N LYS A 188 -5.29 18.03 23.04
CA LYS A 188 -4.84 17.62 24.39
C LYS A 188 -4.84 16.09 24.59
N SER A 189 -5.83 15.39 24.04
CA SER A 189 -5.95 13.92 24.20
C SER A 189 -4.83 13.18 23.48
N ALA A 190 -4.56 13.51 22.22
CA ALA A 190 -3.49 12.89 21.44
C ALA A 190 -2.10 13.20 22.03
N LYS A 191 -1.90 14.46 22.46
CA LYS A 191 -0.68 14.93 23.13
C LYS A 191 -0.39 14.09 24.37
N LYS A 192 -1.35 14.02 25.28
CA LYS A 192 -1.24 13.24 26.53
C LYS A 192 -0.97 11.76 26.24
N ALA A 193 -1.67 11.16 25.29
CA ALA A 193 -1.49 9.75 24.94
C ALA A 193 -0.09 9.46 24.37
N ILE A 194 0.51 10.38 23.62
CA ILE A 194 1.89 10.27 23.12
C ILE A 194 2.87 10.39 24.29
N GLU A 195 2.70 11.38 25.17
CA GLU A 195 3.56 11.61 26.33
C GLU A 195 3.57 10.42 27.28
N GLU A 196 2.38 9.87 27.60
CA GLU A 196 2.24 8.66 28.43
C GLU A 196 2.93 7.45 27.79
N TYR A 197 2.84 7.29 26.47
CA TYR A 197 3.54 6.22 25.79
C TYR A 197 5.06 6.42 25.79
N ILE A 198 5.55 7.62 25.51
CA ILE A 198 6.99 7.92 25.51
C ILE A 198 7.62 7.63 26.90
N ALA A 199 6.90 7.92 27.98
CA ALA A 199 7.36 7.64 29.33
C ALA A 199 7.53 6.14 29.63
N LEU A 200 6.80 5.27 28.93
CA LEU A 200 6.84 3.81 29.09
C LEU A 200 7.45 3.09 27.87
N ARG A 201 7.94 3.86 26.90
CA ARG A 201 8.53 3.31 25.68
C ARG A 201 9.79 2.52 26.02
N PRO A 202 9.96 1.27 25.51
CA PRO A 202 11.18 0.51 25.72
C PRO A 202 12.42 1.29 25.27
N GLU A 203 13.50 1.17 26.05
CA GLU A 203 14.80 1.69 25.67
C GLU A 203 15.30 0.97 24.41
N THR A 204 15.72 1.73 23.41
CA THR A 204 16.21 1.23 22.14
C THR A 204 16.96 2.33 21.39
N GLU A 205 17.91 1.94 20.55
CA GLU A 205 18.61 2.85 19.63
C GLU A 205 17.73 3.29 18.46
N ASP A 206 16.58 2.63 18.25
CA ASP A 206 15.67 2.97 17.18
C ASP A 206 14.90 4.26 17.49
N GLU A 207 14.94 5.20 16.57
CA GLU A 207 14.32 6.52 16.72
C GLU A 207 12.82 6.55 16.39
N THR A 208 12.24 5.46 15.85
CA THR A 208 10.81 5.45 15.54
C THR A 208 9.98 5.64 16.80
N LEU A 209 8.93 6.46 16.73
CA LEU A 209 8.05 6.73 17.87
C LEU A 209 7.48 5.43 18.44
N TYR A 210 6.88 4.60 17.60
CA TYR A 210 6.24 3.36 18.04
C TYR A 210 7.12 2.15 17.77
N VAL A 211 7.44 1.43 18.85
CA VAL A 211 8.27 0.22 18.81
C VAL A 211 7.52 -0.99 19.39
N THR A 212 7.97 -2.18 19.05
CA THR A 212 7.51 -3.44 19.66
C THR A 212 8.03 -3.55 21.10
N LYS A 213 7.56 -4.56 21.85
CA LYS A 213 8.08 -4.85 23.21
C LYS A 213 9.60 -5.09 23.24
N ASN A 214 10.17 -5.52 22.10
CA ASN A 214 11.61 -5.79 21.95
C ASN A 214 12.38 -4.61 21.34
N GLY A 215 11.83 -3.39 21.37
CA GLY A 215 12.48 -2.18 20.87
C GLY A 215 12.61 -2.07 19.34
N ARG A 216 11.98 -2.96 18.54
CA ARG A 216 12.03 -2.89 17.07
C ARG A 216 10.92 -2.01 16.52
N PRO A 217 11.11 -1.32 15.36
CA PRO A 217 10.07 -0.52 14.72
C PRO A 217 8.74 -1.25 14.56
N LEU A 218 7.65 -0.58 14.86
CA LEU A 218 6.32 -1.13 14.70
C LEU A 218 5.85 -1.01 13.25
N LEU A 219 5.88 -2.11 12.52
CA LEU A 219 5.49 -2.13 11.11
C LEU A 219 3.98 -1.96 10.92
N VAL A 220 3.58 -1.40 9.77
CA VAL A 220 2.16 -1.21 9.38
C VAL A 220 1.31 -2.47 9.58
N ARG A 221 1.84 -3.65 9.26
CA ARG A 221 1.14 -4.94 9.44
C ARG A 221 0.80 -5.24 10.90
N ASN A 222 1.64 -4.77 11.84
CA ASN A 222 1.46 -4.97 13.28
C ASN A 222 0.47 -3.96 13.88
N ILE A 223 0.33 -2.78 13.25
CA ILE A 223 -0.62 -1.74 13.66
C ILE A 223 -2.03 -2.07 13.15
N LYS A 224 -2.16 -2.76 12.01
CA LYS A 224 -3.45 -3.23 11.50
C LYS A 224 -4.05 -4.28 12.41
N ILE A 225 -4.55 -3.84 13.56
CA ILE A 225 -5.30 -4.66 14.51
C ILE A 225 -6.65 -4.97 13.86
N GLY A 226 -6.96 -6.27 13.68
CA GLY A 226 -8.31 -6.68 13.32
C GLY A 226 -8.52 -7.38 11.99
N ARG A 227 -7.47 -7.91 11.34
CA ARG A 227 -7.66 -9.16 10.62
C ARG A 227 -7.50 -10.28 11.64
N ALA A 228 -8.43 -10.33 12.59
CA ALA A 228 -8.69 -11.56 13.29
C ALA A 228 -8.93 -12.64 12.22
N HIS A 229 -8.20 -13.72 12.30
CA HIS A 229 -8.50 -14.92 11.55
C HIS A 229 -9.92 -15.33 11.96
N VAL A 230 -10.89 -15.13 11.07
CA VAL A 230 -12.15 -15.81 11.07
C VAL A 230 -11.96 -17.02 10.17
#